data_ced5895a8e3197ffc408864b743822bc
#
_entry.id   ced5895a8e3197ffc408864b743822bc
#
_cell.length_a   1.000
_cell.length_b   1.000
_cell.length_c   1.000
_cell.angle_alpha   90.00
_cell.angle_beta   90.00
_cell.angle_gamma   90.00
#
_symmetry.space_group_name_H-M   'P 1'
#
loop_
_entity.id
_entity.type
_entity.pdbx_description
1 polymer ?
#
loop_
_entity_poly.entity_id
_entity_poly.type
_entity_poly.pdbx_seq_one_letter_code
_entity_poly.pdbx_strand_id
1 'polypeptide(L)'
;MAPLKSLEQDHPHIDSSFQSFCASLGILSVEDFLLNDHYEFAAIAERQPNSERIKQGIREIFSIIDGQRQPLLNGMELLDDALRNKLVLSTGCDGIDLLLEGGLREGQLTELVGPSSSGKTQVCLQAASNVAKKQMGHRVIYIDTSNSFSPQRIACFVDLAEGRRLQNVMNNIFCQSVFDIFTMFRVLHQLESNMRSQRGPQMVRLIIVDSISSLITPILGGSGSHGHALMVSAGYLLKKLAHEHNLAVLVTNHTVGGEGGVPKPALGETWKSIPHVRLLLSRDRENNATTVSIVKHSSVVCLCLSTLSEMPKLRLIDSSYLYIHPEQGAFLLLYH
;
A
#
# COMPACT_ATOMS: atom_id res chain seq x y z
N MET A 1 8.60 4.95 -15.22
CA MET A 1 10.06 5.18 -15.09
C MET A 1 10.40 6.64 -15.35
N ALA A 2 11.66 7.06 -15.13
CA ALA A 2 12.01 8.47 -15.17
C ALA A 2 12.14 9.02 -16.60
N PRO A 3 11.71 10.28 -16.87
CA PRO A 3 12.05 10.99 -18.08
C PRO A 3 13.58 11.14 -18.20
N LEU A 4 14.14 11.00 -19.42
CA LEU A 4 15.59 11.10 -19.65
C LEU A 4 16.17 12.43 -19.14
N LYS A 5 15.40 13.51 -19.24
CA LYS A 5 15.79 14.85 -18.78
C LYS A 5 16.03 14.90 -17.26
N SER A 6 15.34 14.10 -16.46
CA SER A 6 15.51 14.06 -15.00
C SER A 6 16.76 13.30 -14.57
N LEU A 7 17.40 12.56 -15.46
CA LEU A 7 18.58 11.74 -15.19
C LEU A 7 19.89 12.50 -15.43
N GLU A 8 19.83 13.66 -16.10
CA GLU A 8 21.02 14.43 -16.50
C GLU A 8 21.93 14.85 -15.31
N GLN A 9 21.33 15.11 -14.15
CA GLN A 9 22.10 15.55 -12.96
C GLN A 9 22.95 14.43 -12.35
N ASP A 10 22.44 13.18 -12.40
CA ASP A 10 23.06 12.03 -11.77
C ASP A 10 23.87 11.18 -12.77
N HIS A 11 23.66 11.40 -14.08
CA HIS A 11 24.16 10.57 -15.16
C HIS A 11 24.79 11.42 -16.28
N PRO A 12 26.10 11.68 -16.24
CA PRO A 12 26.78 12.67 -17.09
C PRO A 12 26.76 12.33 -18.59
N HIS A 13 26.53 11.06 -18.96
CA HIS A 13 26.43 10.65 -20.38
C HIS A 13 25.00 10.74 -20.93
N ILE A 14 24.01 11.01 -20.08
CA ILE A 14 22.61 11.31 -20.49
C ILE A 14 22.45 12.82 -20.64
N ASP A 15 23.36 13.43 -21.34
CA ASP A 15 23.40 14.87 -21.58
C ASP A 15 22.40 15.35 -22.64
N SER A 16 22.35 16.64 -22.85
CA SER A 16 21.45 17.29 -23.82
C SER A 16 21.64 16.79 -25.27
N SER A 17 22.86 16.36 -25.63
CA SER A 17 23.17 15.77 -26.96
C SER A 17 22.54 14.39 -27.10
N PHE A 18 22.72 13.55 -26.10
CA PHE A 18 22.09 12.22 -26.05
C PHE A 18 20.56 12.32 -26.00
N GLN A 19 20.02 13.22 -25.18
CA GLN A 19 18.57 13.46 -25.10
C GLN A 19 17.98 13.93 -26.43
N SER A 20 18.66 14.84 -27.13
CA SER A 20 18.25 15.29 -28.45
C SER A 20 18.24 14.18 -29.49
N PHE A 21 19.25 13.31 -29.46
CA PHE A 21 19.29 12.12 -30.30
C PHE A 21 18.12 11.17 -29.99
N CYS A 22 17.88 10.85 -28.73
CA CYS A 22 16.75 10.01 -28.30
C CYS A 22 15.41 10.64 -28.70
N ALA A 23 15.23 11.95 -28.49
CA ALA A 23 14.01 12.67 -28.84
C ALA A 23 13.72 12.65 -30.36
N SER A 24 14.76 12.68 -31.21
CA SER A 24 14.61 12.53 -32.67
C SER A 24 14.04 11.17 -33.10
N LEU A 25 14.10 10.18 -32.23
CA LEU A 25 13.56 8.83 -32.40
C LEU A 25 12.28 8.60 -31.56
N GLY A 26 11.74 9.65 -30.94
CA GLY A 26 10.53 9.55 -30.10
C GLY A 26 10.78 8.96 -28.72
N ILE A 27 12.04 8.84 -28.27
CA ILE A 27 12.42 8.29 -26.98
C ILE A 27 12.63 9.44 -25.98
N LEU A 28 11.70 9.59 -25.04
CA LEU A 28 11.72 10.67 -24.03
C LEU A 28 11.92 10.15 -22.62
N SER A 29 11.74 8.85 -22.40
CA SER A 29 11.83 8.19 -21.11
C SER A 29 12.62 6.87 -21.21
N VAL A 30 13.01 6.30 -20.05
CA VAL A 30 13.62 4.97 -19.97
C VAL A 30 12.64 3.89 -20.45
N GLU A 31 11.33 4.10 -20.28
CA GLU A 31 10.29 3.19 -20.80
C GLU A 31 10.26 3.20 -22.32
N ASP A 32 10.27 4.39 -22.95
CA ASP A 32 10.31 4.49 -24.40
C ASP A 32 11.56 3.78 -24.94
N PHE A 33 12.69 3.92 -24.26
CA PHE A 33 13.93 3.24 -24.62
C PHE A 33 13.78 1.73 -24.57
N LEU A 34 13.15 1.17 -23.53
CA LEU A 34 12.92 -0.27 -23.39
C LEU A 34 11.95 -0.84 -24.42
N LEU A 35 11.02 -0.03 -24.90
CA LEU A 35 10.01 -0.44 -25.91
C LEU A 35 10.53 -0.38 -27.35
N ASN A 36 11.68 0.25 -27.58
CA ASN A 36 12.29 0.33 -28.89
C ASN A 36 13.17 -0.87 -29.22
N ASP A 37 13.36 -1.13 -30.51
CA ASP A 37 14.31 -2.14 -30.99
C ASP A 37 15.74 -1.65 -30.73
N HIS A 38 16.41 -2.28 -29.76
CA HIS A 38 17.77 -1.92 -29.35
C HIS A 38 18.82 -2.14 -30.45
N TYR A 39 18.59 -3.08 -31.37
CA TYR A 39 19.51 -3.32 -32.49
C TYR A 39 19.40 -2.20 -33.53
N GLU A 40 18.20 -1.81 -33.87
CA GLU A 40 17.95 -0.69 -34.78
C GLU A 40 18.46 0.62 -34.18
N PHE A 41 18.19 0.87 -32.91
CA PHE A 41 18.67 2.04 -32.19
C PHE A 41 20.21 2.12 -32.17
N ALA A 42 20.90 1.01 -31.89
CA ALA A 42 22.36 0.94 -31.92
C ALA A 42 22.93 1.19 -33.33
N ALA A 43 22.29 0.64 -34.37
CA ALA A 43 22.72 0.85 -35.78
C ALA A 43 22.56 2.32 -36.21
N ILE A 44 21.51 3.01 -35.75
CA ILE A 44 21.31 4.46 -36.01
C ILE A 44 22.36 5.27 -35.22
N ALA A 45 22.65 4.90 -33.98
CA ALA A 45 23.65 5.54 -33.15
C ALA A 45 25.05 5.45 -33.75
N GLU A 46 25.39 4.35 -34.39
CA GLU A 46 26.70 4.17 -35.05
C GLU A 46 26.92 5.13 -36.23
N ARG A 47 25.87 5.55 -36.89
CA ARG A 47 25.93 6.48 -38.03
C ARG A 47 26.07 7.95 -37.61
N GLN A 48 25.97 8.26 -36.33
CA GLN A 48 26.07 9.62 -35.85
C GLN A 48 27.52 10.08 -35.68
N PRO A 49 27.83 11.36 -35.92
CA PRO A 49 29.18 11.92 -35.78
C PRO A 49 29.76 11.75 -34.37
N ASN A 50 28.88 11.70 -33.35
CA ASN A 50 29.22 11.54 -31.93
C ASN A 50 28.88 10.15 -31.39
N SER A 51 29.02 9.10 -32.23
CA SER A 51 28.57 7.73 -31.93
C SER A 51 29.10 7.18 -30.63
N GLU A 52 30.35 7.43 -30.27
CA GLU A 52 30.94 6.94 -29.01
C GLU A 52 30.28 7.56 -27.77
N ARG A 53 29.92 8.82 -27.82
CA ARG A 53 29.21 9.50 -26.73
C ARG A 53 27.78 8.97 -26.58
N ILE A 54 27.10 8.73 -27.70
CA ILE A 54 25.77 8.11 -27.71
C ILE A 54 25.83 6.69 -27.15
N LYS A 55 26.85 5.89 -27.53
CA LYS A 55 27.06 4.55 -26.96
C LYS A 55 27.31 4.55 -25.47
N GLN A 56 27.98 5.59 -24.95
CA GLN A 56 28.15 5.77 -23.49
C GLN A 56 26.82 6.05 -22.80
N GLY A 57 25.99 6.93 -23.37
CA GLY A 57 24.63 7.18 -22.86
C GLY A 57 23.76 5.92 -22.88
N ILE A 58 23.83 5.12 -23.94
CA ILE A 58 23.13 3.82 -24.03
C ILE A 58 23.58 2.88 -22.89
N ARG A 59 24.89 2.74 -22.68
CA ARG A 59 25.42 1.90 -21.59
C ARG A 59 24.99 2.40 -20.23
N GLU A 60 24.92 3.70 -20.05
CA GLU A 60 24.45 4.29 -18.79
C GLU A 60 22.96 4.03 -18.55
N ILE A 61 22.11 4.11 -19.58
CA ILE A 61 20.69 3.71 -19.46
C ILE A 61 20.57 2.23 -19.07
N PHE A 62 21.32 1.33 -19.72
CA PHE A 62 21.31 -0.08 -19.33
C PHE A 62 21.78 -0.29 -17.89
N SER A 63 22.81 0.43 -17.45
CA SER A 63 23.27 0.40 -16.06
C SER A 63 22.18 0.84 -15.08
N ILE A 64 21.40 1.89 -15.42
CA ILE A 64 20.25 2.35 -14.62
C ILE A 64 19.18 1.25 -14.57
N ILE A 65 18.87 0.64 -15.70
CA ILE A 65 17.88 -0.45 -15.79
C ILE A 65 18.33 -1.65 -14.96
N ASP A 66 19.58 -2.06 -15.10
CA ASP A 66 20.15 -3.19 -14.35
C ASP A 66 20.25 -2.88 -12.85
N GLY A 67 20.58 -1.66 -12.48
CA GLY A 67 20.58 -1.20 -11.08
C GLY A 67 19.19 -1.16 -10.43
N GLN A 68 18.12 -1.10 -11.24
CA GLN A 68 16.73 -1.21 -10.76
C GLN A 68 16.22 -2.66 -10.70
N ARG A 69 16.93 -3.60 -11.30
CA ARG A 69 16.58 -5.03 -11.21
C ARG A 69 16.92 -5.54 -9.81
N GLN A 70 15.92 -6.08 -9.16
CA GLN A 70 16.19 -6.85 -7.96
C GLN A 70 16.94 -8.14 -8.34
N PRO A 71 17.95 -8.55 -7.57
CA PRO A 71 18.64 -9.80 -7.81
C PRO A 71 17.65 -10.97 -7.77
N LEU A 72 17.87 -11.97 -8.61
CA LEU A 72 17.14 -13.23 -8.52
C LEU A 72 17.54 -13.91 -7.21
N LEU A 73 16.60 -14.07 -6.32
CA LEU A 73 16.76 -14.77 -5.06
C LEU A 73 16.16 -16.18 -5.18
N ASN A 74 16.83 -17.16 -4.61
CA ASN A 74 16.26 -18.49 -4.48
C ASN A 74 15.25 -18.58 -3.33
N GLY A 75 14.49 -19.69 -3.26
CA GLY A 75 13.43 -19.83 -2.26
C GLY A 75 13.93 -19.79 -0.80
N MET A 76 15.15 -20.24 -0.54
CA MET A 76 15.73 -20.19 0.81
C MET A 76 16.14 -18.77 1.22
N GLU A 77 16.72 -18.01 0.29
CA GLU A 77 17.04 -16.59 0.49
C GLU A 77 15.78 -15.77 0.74
N LEU A 78 14.70 -16.04 0.00
CA LEU A 78 13.40 -15.40 0.21
C LEU A 78 12.78 -15.77 1.56
N LEU A 79 12.91 -17.02 2.00
CA LEU A 79 12.44 -17.47 3.30
C LEU A 79 13.23 -16.80 4.42
N ASP A 80 14.55 -16.77 4.32
CA ASP A 80 15.43 -16.10 5.28
C ASP A 80 15.13 -14.61 5.38
N ASP A 81 14.91 -13.94 4.26
CA ASP A 81 14.50 -12.52 4.23
C ASP A 81 13.15 -12.32 4.93
N ALA A 82 12.17 -13.17 4.64
CA ALA A 82 10.84 -13.09 5.25
C ALA A 82 10.90 -13.30 6.77
N LEU A 83 11.75 -14.20 7.26
CA LEU A 83 11.88 -14.49 8.68
C LEU A 83 12.68 -13.45 9.46
N ARG A 84 13.68 -12.82 8.84
CA ARG A 84 14.60 -11.90 9.52
C ARG A 84 14.24 -10.44 9.36
N ASN A 85 13.74 -10.05 8.18
CA ASN A 85 13.64 -8.65 7.77
C ASN A 85 12.21 -8.12 7.65
N LYS A 86 11.20 -9.00 7.57
CA LYS A 86 9.79 -8.58 7.44
C LYS A 86 9.08 -8.64 8.78
N LEU A 87 8.69 -7.47 9.25
CA LEU A 87 7.95 -7.34 10.50
C LEU A 87 6.44 -7.53 10.26
N VAL A 88 5.77 -7.93 11.33
CA VAL A 88 4.31 -7.94 11.44
C VAL A 88 3.91 -6.80 12.39
N LEU A 89 3.08 -5.91 11.91
CA LEU A 89 2.65 -4.72 12.62
C LEU A 89 1.25 -4.96 13.19
N SER A 90 1.17 -5.11 14.51
CA SER A 90 -0.14 -5.23 15.20
C SER A 90 -0.98 -3.98 14.93
N THR A 91 -2.25 -4.19 14.61
CA THR A 91 -3.23 -3.10 14.45
C THR A 91 -3.67 -2.52 15.81
N GLY A 92 -3.39 -3.23 16.91
CA GLY A 92 -3.94 -2.92 18.22
C GLY A 92 -5.40 -3.35 18.38
N CYS A 93 -5.97 -4.04 17.38
CA CYS A 93 -7.28 -4.68 17.45
C CYS A 93 -7.06 -6.19 17.52
N ASP A 94 -7.15 -6.79 18.69
CA ASP A 94 -6.80 -8.20 18.91
C ASP A 94 -7.49 -9.16 17.95
N GLY A 95 -8.77 -8.91 17.63
CA GLY A 95 -9.50 -9.74 16.69
C GLY A 95 -9.01 -9.66 15.25
N ILE A 96 -8.56 -8.48 14.80
CA ILE A 96 -7.96 -8.32 13.48
C ILE A 96 -6.57 -8.96 13.47
N ASP A 97 -5.79 -8.73 14.52
CA ASP A 97 -4.44 -9.30 14.65
C ASP A 97 -4.50 -10.83 14.71
N LEU A 98 -5.49 -11.41 15.39
CA LEU A 98 -5.71 -12.85 15.40
C LEU A 98 -6.02 -13.39 14.00
N LEU A 99 -6.91 -12.73 13.27
CA LEU A 99 -7.26 -13.11 11.88
C LEU A 99 -6.07 -12.99 10.92
N LEU A 100 -5.16 -12.05 11.16
CA LEU A 100 -3.98 -11.78 10.35
C LEU A 100 -2.70 -12.47 10.86
N GLU A 101 -2.84 -13.38 11.85
CA GLU A 101 -1.70 -14.08 12.48
C GLU A 101 -0.63 -13.12 13.01
N GLY A 102 -1.08 -12.06 13.67
CA GLY A 102 -0.23 -11.07 14.34
C GLY A 102 -0.42 -9.63 13.86
N GLY A 103 -1.04 -9.39 12.72
CA GLY A 103 -1.34 -8.06 12.22
C GLY A 103 -0.96 -7.82 10.75
N LEU A 104 -0.69 -6.56 10.40
CA LEU A 104 -0.34 -6.15 9.04
C LEU A 104 1.10 -6.57 8.71
N ARG A 105 1.28 -7.27 7.59
CA ARG A 105 2.61 -7.72 7.14
C ARG A 105 3.29 -6.65 6.28
N GLU A 106 4.55 -6.37 6.56
CA GLU A 106 5.39 -5.54 5.69
C GLU A 106 5.54 -6.19 4.30
N GLY A 107 5.64 -5.37 3.27
CA GLY A 107 5.62 -5.81 1.87
C GLY A 107 4.22 -6.09 1.31
N GLN A 108 3.16 -5.93 2.11
CA GLN A 108 1.80 -6.26 1.70
C GLN A 108 0.85 -5.05 1.75
N LEU A 109 -0.15 -5.10 0.87
CA LEU A 109 -1.30 -4.21 0.87
C LEU A 109 -2.50 -4.96 1.43
N THR A 110 -3.03 -4.48 2.56
CA THR A 110 -4.25 -4.95 3.22
C THR A 110 -5.39 -3.97 2.96
N GLU A 111 -6.56 -4.49 2.61
CA GLU A 111 -7.76 -3.70 2.36
C GLU A 111 -8.85 -4.00 3.40
N LEU A 112 -9.39 -2.95 4.01
CA LEU A 112 -10.59 -3.00 4.84
C LEU A 112 -11.80 -2.59 4.01
N VAL A 113 -12.73 -3.50 3.80
CA VAL A 113 -13.97 -3.26 3.06
C VAL A 113 -15.13 -3.22 4.03
N GLY A 114 -16.11 -2.37 3.79
CA GLY A 114 -17.34 -2.36 4.57
C GLY A 114 -18.22 -1.15 4.30
N PRO A 115 -19.49 -1.20 4.71
CA PRO A 115 -20.40 -0.08 4.58
C PRO A 115 -19.94 1.14 5.39
N SER A 116 -20.59 2.27 5.18
CA SER A 116 -20.36 3.45 6.02
C SER A 116 -20.64 3.10 7.48
N SER A 117 -19.84 3.69 8.39
CA SER A 117 -19.94 3.45 9.83
C SER A 117 -19.65 2.01 10.30
N SER A 118 -18.99 1.17 9.49
CA SER A 118 -18.57 -0.18 9.90
C SER A 118 -17.28 -0.20 10.74
N GLY A 119 -16.68 0.96 11.02
CA GLY A 119 -15.49 1.05 11.88
C GLY A 119 -14.14 1.09 11.12
N LYS A 120 -14.10 1.12 9.78
CA LYS A 120 -12.85 1.13 8.99
C LYS A 120 -11.86 2.21 9.46
N THR A 121 -12.32 3.46 9.53
CA THR A 121 -11.51 4.59 10.02
C THR A 121 -11.02 4.39 11.45
N GLN A 122 -11.84 3.78 12.34
CA GLN A 122 -11.42 3.50 13.71
C GLN A 122 -10.26 2.50 13.74
N VAL A 123 -10.33 1.45 12.93
CA VAL A 123 -9.21 0.48 12.79
C VAL A 123 -7.96 1.18 12.24
N CYS A 124 -8.11 2.07 11.25
CA CYS A 124 -6.98 2.85 10.71
C CYS A 124 -6.32 3.74 11.77
N LEU A 125 -7.10 4.48 12.55
CA LEU A 125 -6.60 5.35 13.61
C LEU A 125 -5.92 4.54 14.73
N GLN A 126 -6.50 3.40 15.10
CA GLN A 126 -5.92 2.51 16.11
C GLN A 126 -4.62 1.88 15.63
N ALA A 127 -4.57 1.40 14.37
CA ALA A 127 -3.35 0.87 13.77
C ALA A 127 -2.25 1.93 13.70
N ALA A 128 -2.59 3.17 13.29
CA ALA A 128 -1.66 4.29 13.28
C ALA A 128 -1.09 4.55 14.68
N SER A 129 -1.95 4.63 15.69
CA SER A 129 -1.54 4.83 17.08
C SER A 129 -0.63 3.71 17.58
N ASN A 130 -1.01 2.44 17.34
CA ASN A 130 -0.27 1.29 17.82
C ASN A 130 1.10 1.13 17.18
N VAL A 131 1.22 1.35 15.86
CA VAL A 131 2.50 1.31 15.15
C VAL A 131 3.42 2.43 15.60
N ALA A 132 2.90 3.67 15.73
CA ALA A 132 3.65 4.82 16.19
C ALA A 132 4.13 4.70 17.66
N LYS A 133 3.44 3.87 18.47
CA LYS A 133 3.74 3.63 19.90
C LYS A 133 4.87 2.60 20.10
N LYS A 134 5.00 1.60 19.20
CA LYS A 134 5.79 0.36 19.48
C LYS A 134 7.29 0.56 19.53
N GLN A 135 7.87 1.42 18.68
CA GLN A 135 9.32 1.66 18.67
C GLN A 135 9.65 3.10 18.35
N MET A 136 10.68 3.63 18.99
CA MET A 136 11.23 4.94 18.64
C MET A 136 11.68 4.91 17.17
N GLY A 137 11.07 5.79 16.35
CA GLY A 137 11.40 5.92 14.92
C GLY A 137 10.44 5.27 13.93
N HIS A 138 9.44 4.50 14.36
CA HIS A 138 8.40 4.02 13.45
C HIS A 138 7.45 5.16 13.07
N ARG A 139 7.47 5.55 11.79
CA ARG A 139 6.60 6.60 11.25
C ARG A 139 5.40 5.99 10.54
N VAL A 140 4.28 6.67 10.66
CA VAL A 140 3.02 6.35 9.96
C VAL A 140 2.67 7.53 9.06
N ILE A 141 2.38 7.23 7.80
CA ILE A 141 1.82 8.20 6.86
C ILE A 141 0.32 7.92 6.72
N TYR A 142 -0.49 8.89 7.07
CA TYR A 142 -1.95 8.81 6.95
C TYR A 142 -2.42 9.72 5.82
N ILE A 143 -2.91 9.15 4.74
CA ILE A 143 -3.52 9.87 3.61
C ILE A 143 -5.02 9.91 3.88
N ASP A 144 -5.49 11.07 4.31
CA ASP A 144 -6.89 11.33 4.63
C ASP A 144 -7.60 11.89 3.40
N THR A 145 -8.63 11.19 2.92
CA THR A 145 -9.36 11.56 1.70
C THR A 145 -10.75 12.13 1.98
N SER A 146 -11.14 12.21 3.25
CA SER A 146 -12.50 12.58 3.67
C SER A 146 -12.57 13.49 4.90
N ASN A 147 -11.43 14.04 5.35
CA ASN A 147 -11.31 14.80 6.60
C ASN A 147 -11.80 14.01 7.83
N SER A 148 -11.51 12.72 7.86
CA SER A 148 -11.93 11.81 8.94
C SER A 148 -10.83 11.54 9.96
N PHE A 149 -9.61 12.01 9.74
CA PHE A 149 -8.52 11.90 10.69
C PHE A 149 -8.80 12.70 11.96
N SER A 150 -8.75 12.04 13.10
CA SER A 150 -9.03 12.65 14.39
C SER A 150 -7.87 12.47 15.37
N PRO A 151 -7.09 13.53 15.63
CA PRO A 151 -6.04 13.51 16.65
C PRO A 151 -6.58 13.20 18.05
N GLN A 152 -7.79 13.68 18.36
CA GLN A 152 -8.46 13.41 19.64
C GLN A 152 -8.75 11.93 19.81
N ARG A 153 -9.16 11.26 18.72
CA ARG A 153 -9.42 9.81 18.77
C ARG A 153 -8.12 9.01 18.94
N ILE A 154 -7.02 9.42 18.30
CA ILE A 154 -5.70 8.83 18.54
C ILE A 154 -5.30 8.99 20.02
N ALA A 155 -5.52 10.16 20.62
CA ALA A 155 -5.23 10.39 22.02
C ALA A 155 -5.99 9.44 22.94
N CYS A 156 -7.22 9.03 22.58
CA CYS A 156 -7.98 8.03 23.34
C CYS A 156 -7.39 6.61 23.27
N PHE A 157 -6.63 6.25 22.24
CA PHE A 157 -5.97 4.96 22.12
C PHE A 157 -4.60 4.92 22.83
N VAL A 158 -4.11 6.09 23.23
CA VAL A 158 -2.88 6.23 24.01
C VAL A 158 -3.29 6.52 25.46
N ASP A 159 -2.76 5.77 26.41
CA ASP A 159 -3.05 6.02 27.82
C ASP A 159 -2.62 7.43 28.21
N LEU A 160 -3.60 8.28 28.56
CA LEU A 160 -3.39 9.69 28.85
C LEU A 160 -2.52 9.94 30.10
N ALA A 161 -2.33 8.93 30.94
CA ALA A 161 -1.49 9.03 32.13
C ALA A 161 0.00 9.28 31.80
N GLU A 162 0.42 9.00 30.55
CA GLU A 162 1.78 9.19 30.08
C GLU A 162 1.87 10.30 29.00
N GLY A 163 1.81 11.54 29.38
CA GLY A 163 1.85 12.70 28.46
C GLY A 163 3.03 12.69 27.45
N ARG A 164 4.21 12.22 27.86
CA ARG A 164 5.37 12.05 26.96
C ARG A 164 5.12 10.99 25.87
N ARG A 165 4.37 9.95 26.20
CA ARG A 165 4.03 8.86 25.26
C ARG A 165 3.07 9.33 24.17
N LEU A 166 2.06 10.14 24.54
CA LEU A 166 1.16 10.76 23.58
C LEU A 166 1.91 11.66 22.60
N GLN A 167 2.80 12.51 23.11
CA GLN A 167 3.60 13.39 22.27
C GLN A 167 4.47 12.60 21.28
N ASN A 168 5.11 11.53 21.72
CA ASN A 168 5.91 10.67 20.85
C ASN A 168 5.05 10.00 19.76
N VAL A 169 3.88 9.48 20.10
CA VAL A 169 2.95 8.88 19.12
C VAL A 169 2.52 9.91 18.10
N MET A 170 2.09 11.10 18.53
CA MET A 170 1.61 12.16 17.64
C MET A 170 2.71 12.67 16.71
N ASN A 171 3.95 12.79 17.19
CA ASN A 171 5.09 13.21 16.37
C ASN A 171 5.51 12.18 15.30
N ASN A 172 5.07 10.93 15.45
CA ASN A 172 5.37 9.86 14.49
C ASN A 172 4.23 9.58 13.50
N ILE A 173 3.10 10.27 13.60
CA ILE A 173 1.97 10.16 12.66
C ILE A 173 1.91 11.43 11.81
N PHE A 174 2.13 11.28 10.51
CA PHE A 174 2.05 12.37 9.53
C PHE A 174 0.77 12.22 8.73
N CYS A 175 -0.15 13.14 8.89
CA CYS A 175 -1.41 13.16 8.16
C CYS A 175 -1.35 14.16 7.01
N GLN A 176 -1.78 13.72 5.83
CA GLN A 176 -1.91 14.57 4.65
C GLN A 176 -3.30 14.41 4.04
N SER A 177 -4.02 15.52 3.90
CA SER A 177 -5.31 15.52 3.20
C SER A 177 -5.11 15.46 1.68
N VAL A 178 -5.83 14.55 1.03
CA VAL A 178 -5.74 14.29 -0.41
C VAL A 178 -7.14 14.03 -0.95
N PHE A 179 -7.62 14.87 -1.86
CA PHE A 179 -9.00 14.81 -2.34
C PHE A 179 -9.15 14.41 -3.81
N ASP A 180 -8.05 14.15 -4.50
CA ASP A 180 -8.05 13.67 -5.88
C ASP A 180 -6.91 12.70 -6.15
N ILE A 181 -7.07 11.88 -7.18
CA ILE A 181 -6.13 10.80 -7.53
C ILE A 181 -4.76 11.35 -7.98
N PHE A 182 -4.72 12.49 -8.66
CA PHE A 182 -3.47 13.06 -9.17
C PHE A 182 -2.62 13.61 -8.03
N THR A 183 -3.25 14.26 -7.05
CA THR A 183 -2.58 14.67 -5.80
C THR A 183 -2.07 13.45 -5.04
N MET A 184 -2.82 12.33 -5.00
CA MET A 184 -2.33 11.09 -4.38
C MET A 184 -1.06 10.58 -5.08
N PHE A 185 -1.03 10.53 -6.41
CA PHE A 185 0.17 10.12 -7.15
C PHE A 185 1.38 10.99 -6.80
N ARG A 186 1.19 12.31 -6.79
CA ARG A 186 2.27 13.26 -6.44
C ARG A 186 2.80 13.00 -5.02
N VAL A 187 1.91 12.79 -4.05
CA VAL A 187 2.28 12.48 -2.66
C VAL A 187 3.05 11.16 -2.58
N LEU A 188 2.58 10.11 -3.24
CA LEU A 188 3.24 8.80 -3.23
C LEU A 188 4.63 8.84 -3.89
N HIS A 189 4.78 9.55 -5.01
CA HIS A 189 6.09 9.73 -5.65
C HIS A 189 7.05 10.56 -4.80
N GLN A 190 6.56 11.60 -4.12
CA GLN A 190 7.37 12.38 -3.20
C GLN A 190 7.81 11.53 -2.00
N LEU A 191 6.93 10.70 -1.45
CA LEU A 191 7.27 9.75 -0.39
C LEU A 191 8.32 8.74 -0.86
N GLU A 192 8.19 8.17 -2.05
CA GLU A 192 9.17 7.27 -2.64
C GLU A 192 10.55 7.92 -2.73
N SER A 193 10.63 9.14 -3.29
CA SER A 193 11.86 9.91 -3.40
C SER A 193 12.49 10.19 -2.03
N ASN A 194 11.67 10.61 -1.05
CA ASN A 194 12.13 10.88 0.30
C ASN A 194 12.66 9.62 1.00
N MET A 195 11.99 8.48 0.83
CA MET A 195 12.43 7.21 1.43
C MET A 195 13.74 6.69 0.81
N ARG A 196 13.97 6.93 -0.47
CA ARG A 196 15.24 6.57 -1.13
C ARG A 196 16.41 7.44 -0.66
N SER A 197 16.17 8.72 -0.35
CA SER A 197 17.20 9.67 0.07
C SER A 197 17.52 9.62 1.58
N GLN A 198 16.58 9.15 2.40
CA GLN A 198 16.75 9.12 3.87
C GLN A 198 17.42 7.81 4.32
N ARG A 199 18.72 7.90 4.63
CA ARG A 199 19.48 6.86 5.36
C ARG A 199 19.47 7.15 6.87
N GLY A 200 18.29 7.14 7.51
CA GLY A 200 18.17 7.49 8.93
C GLY A 200 17.39 6.45 9.75
N PRO A 201 17.48 6.49 11.09
CA PRO A 201 16.81 5.54 11.97
C PRO A 201 15.28 5.67 12.00
N GLN A 202 14.72 6.72 11.40
CA GLN A 202 13.29 6.97 11.35
C GLN A 202 12.71 6.43 10.04
N MET A 203 12.09 5.25 10.10
CA MET A 203 11.57 4.56 8.92
C MET A 203 10.04 4.63 8.90
N VAL A 204 9.48 4.95 7.73
CA VAL A 204 8.04 4.75 7.48
C VAL A 204 7.76 3.25 7.49
N ARG A 205 6.86 2.80 8.37
CA ARG A 205 6.47 1.40 8.51
C ARG A 205 5.05 1.13 8.04
N LEU A 206 4.20 2.14 8.06
CA LEU A 206 2.79 2.02 7.68
C LEU A 206 2.36 3.22 6.84
N ILE A 207 1.73 2.94 5.70
CA ILE A 207 0.98 3.91 4.91
C ILE A 207 -0.50 3.54 5.01
N ILE A 208 -1.34 4.50 5.37
CA ILE A 208 -2.79 4.35 5.43
C ILE A 208 -3.42 5.25 4.38
N VAL A 209 -4.40 4.75 3.61
CA VAL A 209 -5.22 5.54 2.69
C VAL A 209 -6.69 5.35 3.07
N ASP A 210 -7.28 6.36 3.67
CA ASP A 210 -8.66 6.32 4.14
C ASP A 210 -9.52 7.41 3.47
N SER A 211 -10.22 7.09 2.38
CA SER A 211 -10.37 5.82 1.68
C SER A 211 -9.86 5.90 0.24
N ILE A 212 -9.38 4.78 -0.28
CA ILE A 212 -8.96 4.70 -1.69
C ILE A 212 -10.17 4.85 -2.64
N SER A 213 -11.33 4.35 -2.25
CA SER A 213 -12.54 4.44 -3.07
C SER A 213 -13.04 5.88 -3.26
N SER A 214 -12.82 6.79 -2.31
CA SER A 214 -13.19 8.20 -2.47
C SER A 214 -12.45 8.88 -3.62
N LEU A 215 -11.21 8.49 -3.85
CA LEU A 215 -10.38 9.07 -4.91
C LEU A 215 -10.64 8.44 -6.28
N ILE A 216 -11.00 7.16 -6.30
CA ILE A 216 -11.12 6.38 -7.53
C ILE A 216 -12.55 6.38 -8.08
N THR A 217 -13.56 6.29 -7.23
CA THR A 217 -14.97 6.24 -7.68
C THR A 217 -15.35 7.38 -8.63
N PRO A 218 -14.94 8.64 -8.37
CA PRO A 218 -15.28 9.76 -9.27
C PRO A 218 -14.72 9.62 -10.69
N ILE A 219 -13.58 8.96 -10.86
CA ILE A 219 -12.92 8.79 -12.16
C ILE A 219 -13.37 7.53 -12.91
N LEU A 220 -14.07 6.60 -12.25
CA LEU A 220 -14.60 5.39 -12.90
C LEU A 220 -15.92 5.64 -13.64
N GLY A 221 -16.61 6.73 -13.37
CA GLY A 221 -17.92 7.05 -13.96
C GLY A 221 -17.88 7.56 -15.41
N GLY A 222 -16.71 7.71 -16.03
CA GLY A 222 -16.54 8.13 -17.41
C GLY A 222 -16.61 6.96 -18.41
N SER A 223 -16.88 7.26 -19.68
CA SER A 223 -16.98 6.27 -20.77
C SER A 223 -15.62 5.67 -21.20
N GLY A 224 -14.52 5.96 -20.52
CA GLY A 224 -13.18 5.59 -20.95
C GLY A 224 -12.47 4.59 -20.03
N SER A 225 -11.53 3.83 -20.59
CA SER A 225 -10.62 2.94 -19.86
C SER A 225 -9.62 3.68 -18.95
N HIS A 226 -9.53 5.01 -19.06
CA HIS A 226 -8.54 5.85 -18.36
C HIS A 226 -8.68 5.77 -16.82
N GLY A 227 -9.91 5.84 -16.30
CA GLY A 227 -10.15 5.72 -14.86
C GLY A 227 -9.70 4.36 -14.30
N HIS A 228 -9.95 3.28 -15.05
CA HIS A 228 -9.47 1.94 -14.69
C HIS A 228 -7.93 1.86 -14.73
N ALA A 229 -7.28 2.47 -15.71
CA ALA A 229 -5.82 2.51 -15.79
C ALA A 229 -5.22 3.26 -14.58
N LEU A 230 -5.77 4.42 -14.22
CA LEU A 230 -5.34 5.17 -13.02
C LEU A 230 -5.55 4.37 -11.73
N MET A 231 -6.69 3.68 -11.59
CA MET A 231 -6.95 2.80 -10.44
C MET A 231 -5.90 1.70 -10.31
N VAL A 232 -5.61 1.02 -11.41
CA VAL A 232 -4.61 -0.05 -11.44
C VAL A 232 -3.22 0.51 -11.12
N SER A 233 -2.84 1.63 -11.73
CA SER A 233 -1.56 2.30 -11.48
C SER A 233 -1.40 2.71 -10.02
N ALA A 234 -2.45 3.26 -9.39
CA ALA A 234 -2.43 3.61 -7.97
C ALA A 234 -2.21 2.38 -7.09
N GLY A 235 -2.92 1.29 -7.38
CA GLY A 235 -2.77 0.03 -6.65
C GLY A 235 -1.38 -0.57 -6.77
N TYR A 236 -0.81 -0.58 -7.97
CA TYR A 236 0.55 -1.07 -8.19
C TYR A 236 1.61 -0.18 -7.53
N LEU A 237 1.45 1.14 -7.56
CA LEU A 237 2.37 2.05 -6.88
C LEU A 237 2.36 1.81 -5.36
N LEU A 238 1.20 1.63 -4.74
CA LEU A 238 1.09 1.28 -3.33
C LEU A 238 1.75 -0.07 -3.01
N LYS A 239 1.55 -1.10 -3.87
CA LYS A 239 2.22 -2.40 -3.70
C LYS A 239 3.74 -2.31 -3.86
N LYS A 240 4.20 -1.53 -4.82
CA LYS A 240 5.63 -1.27 -5.06
C LYS A 240 6.27 -0.62 -3.83
N LEU A 241 5.65 0.44 -3.30
CA LEU A 241 6.13 1.10 -2.08
C LEU A 241 6.20 0.14 -0.89
N ALA A 242 5.16 -0.70 -0.72
CA ALA A 242 5.16 -1.72 0.33
C ALA A 242 6.36 -2.65 0.22
N HIS A 243 6.61 -3.17 -0.99
CA HIS A 243 7.65 -4.16 -1.25
C HIS A 243 9.06 -3.57 -1.18
N GLU A 244 9.32 -2.46 -1.90
CA GLU A 244 10.68 -1.88 -2.02
C GLU A 244 11.18 -1.26 -0.70
N HIS A 245 10.26 -0.76 0.14
CA HIS A 245 10.61 -0.08 1.39
C HIS A 245 10.28 -0.89 2.64
N ASN A 246 9.89 -2.16 2.53
CA ASN A 246 9.52 -3.03 3.63
C ASN A 246 8.57 -2.35 4.62
N LEU A 247 7.42 -1.87 4.10
CA LEU A 247 6.37 -1.24 4.89
C LEU A 247 5.02 -1.92 4.63
N ALA A 248 4.09 -1.80 5.57
CA ALA A 248 2.72 -2.23 5.37
C ALA A 248 1.88 -1.10 4.73
N VAL A 249 0.95 -1.46 3.86
CA VAL A 249 -0.04 -0.53 3.32
C VAL A 249 -1.43 -1.00 3.76
N LEU A 250 -2.20 -0.09 4.35
CA LEU A 250 -3.58 -0.30 4.76
C LEU A 250 -4.49 0.66 3.99
N VAL A 251 -5.44 0.14 3.24
CA VAL A 251 -6.41 0.96 2.51
C VAL A 251 -7.83 0.65 2.94
N THR A 252 -8.70 1.64 2.94
CA THR A 252 -10.13 1.42 3.17
C THR A 252 -10.91 1.56 1.87
N ASN A 253 -11.95 0.75 1.72
CA ASN A 253 -12.84 0.74 0.58
C ASN A 253 -14.30 0.61 1.04
N HIS A 254 -15.20 1.29 0.35
CA HIS A 254 -16.64 1.19 0.64
C HIS A 254 -17.26 -0.04 -0.01
N THR A 255 -18.48 -0.36 0.41
CA THR A 255 -19.34 -1.31 -0.29
C THR A 255 -20.37 -0.56 -1.12
N VAL A 256 -20.75 -1.18 -2.25
CA VAL A 256 -21.84 -0.74 -3.12
C VAL A 256 -22.89 -1.82 -3.20
N GLY A 257 -24.11 -1.48 -3.62
CA GLY A 257 -25.19 -2.48 -3.81
C GLY A 257 -24.78 -3.51 -4.87
N GLY A 258 -24.95 -4.79 -4.56
CA GLY A 258 -24.77 -5.92 -5.47
C GLY A 258 -26.09 -6.52 -5.92
N GLU A 259 -26.02 -7.50 -6.80
CA GLU A 259 -27.18 -8.30 -7.22
C GLU A 259 -27.80 -9.00 -6.00
N GLY A 260 -29.13 -9.03 -5.94
CA GLY A 260 -29.86 -9.61 -4.80
C GLY A 260 -29.73 -8.81 -3.49
N GLY A 261 -29.27 -7.53 -3.53
CA GLY A 261 -29.15 -6.70 -2.33
C GLY A 261 -27.91 -7.01 -1.46
N VAL A 262 -27.05 -7.93 -1.88
CA VAL A 262 -25.83 -8.27 -1.13
C VAL A 262 -24.76 -7.20 -1.39
N PRO A 263 -24.22 -6.52 -0.35
CA PRO A 263 -23.18 -5.54 -0.52
C PRO A 263 -21.90 -6.16 -1.11
N LYS A 264 -21.32 -5.51 -2.13
CA LYS A 264 -20.04 -5.91 -2.71
C LYS A 264 -19.02 -4.77 -2.57
N PRO A 265 -17.71 -5.10 -2.51
CA PRO A 265 -16.65 -4.08 -2.50
C PRO A 265 -16.79 -3.16 -3.70
N ALA A 266 -16.62 -1.84 -3.49
CA ALA A 266 -16.49 -0.88 -4.57
C ALA A 266 -15.22 -1.16 -5.40
N LEU A 267 -15.06 -0.44 -6.53
CA LEU A 267 -13.92 -0.51 -7.44
C LEU A 267 -13.86 -1.78 -8.33
N GLY A 268 -14.81 -2.71 -8.18
CA GLY A 268 -15.02 -3.82 -9.11
C GLY A 268 -13.95 -4.93 -9.10
N GLU A 269 -14.02 -5.80 -10.11
CA GLU A 269 -13.19 -7.02 -10.20
C GLU A 269 -11.70 -6.70 -10.45
N THR A 270 -11.39 -5.66 -11.21
CA THR A 270 -10.00 -5.26 -11.49
C THR A 270 -9.25 -4.90 -10.21
N TRP A 271 -9.90 -4.17 -9.29
CA TRP A 271 -9.31 -3.85 -8.00
C TRP A 271 -9.20 -5.07 -7.07
N LYS A 272 -10.07 -6.06 -7.22
CA LYS A 272 -10.09 -7.28 -6.40
C LYS A 272 -8.75 -8.02 -6.41
N SER A 273 -8.03 -7.98 -7.52
CA SER A 273 -6.73 -8.65 -7.67
C SER A 273 -5.58 -7.90 -6.96
N ILE A 274 -5.72 -6.59 -6.72
CA ILE A 274 -4.64 -5.74 -6.23
C ILE A 274 -4.26 -6.00 -4.76
N PRO A 275 -5.16 -5.94 -3.76
CA PRO A 275 -4.79 -6.22 -2.37
C PRO A 275 -4.31 -7.66 -2.17
N HIS A 276 -3.31 -7.84 -1.32
CA HIS A 276 -2.86 -9.17 -0.87
C HIS A 276 -3.84 -9.78 0.12
N VAL A 277 -4.36 -8.94 1.01
CA VAL A 277 -5.33 -9.31 2.05
C VAL A 277 -6.54 -8.41 1.95
N ARG A 278 -7.74 -8.97 2.11
CA ARG A 278 -9.00 -8.23 2.16
C ARG A 278 -9.82 -8.70 3.35
N LEU A 279 -10.17 -7.75 4.21
CA LEU A 279 -11.05 -7.95 5.35
C LEU A 279 -12.39 -7.24 5.10
N LEU A 280 -13.49 -7.93 5.36
CA LEU A 280 -14.83 -7.38 5.31
C LEU A 280 -15.30 -7.04 6.73
N LEU A 281 -15.62 -5.78 6.96
CA LEU A 281 -16.19 -5.28 8.20
C LEU A 281 -17.70 -5.12 8.02
N SER A 282 -18.48 -5.75 8.88
CA SER A 282 -19.93 -5.60 8.94
C SER A 282 -20.34 -5.17 10.34
N ARG A 283 -21.26 -4.24 10.44
CA ARG A 283 -21.80 -3.78 11.73
C ARG A 283 -23.19 -4.36 11.95
N ASP A 284 -23.34 -5.09 13.02
CA ASP A 284 -24.64 -5.49 13.55
C ASP A 284 -25.23 -4.30 14.32
N ARG A 285 -26.36 -3.78 13.81
CA ARG A 285 -27.01 -2.61 14.43
C ARG A 285 -27.72 -2.94 15.72
N GLU A 286 -28.17 -4.18 15.90
CA GLU A 286 -28.93 -4.61 17.08
C GLU A 286 -28.01 -4.78 18.29
N ASN A 287 -26.83 -5.37 18.07
CA ASN A 287 -25.87 -5.67 19.13
C ASN A 287 -24.71 -4.65 19.21
N ASN A 288 -24.72 -3.59 18.40
CA ASN A 288 -23.65 -2.60 18.30
C ASN A 288 -22.25 -3.21 18.09
N ALA A 289 -22.20 -4.42 17.52
CA ALA A 289 -20.99 -5.19 17.32
C ALA A 289 -20.51 -5.08 15.85
N THR A 290 -19.21 -5.00 15.67
CA THR A 290 -18.59 -5.10 14.35
C THR A 290 -18.01 -6.51 14.17
N THR A 291 -18.41 -7.19 13.10
CA THR A 291 -17.81 -8.46 12.71
C THR A 291 -16.79 -8.24 11.62
N VAL A 292 -15.68 -8.96 11.70
CA VAL A 292 -14.61 -8.93 10.70
C VAL A 292 -14.44 -10.34 10.13
N SER A 293 -14.35 -10.44 8.81
CA SER A 293 -14.10 -11.70 8.11
C SER A 293 -13.05 -11.55 7.03
N ILE A 294 -12.24 -12.59 6.80
CA ILE A 294 -11.28 -12.64 5.71
C ILE A 294 -12.02 -12.98 4.41
N VAL A 295 -11.90 -12.12 3.41
CA VAL A 295 -12.42 -12.36 2.05
C VAL A 295 -11.33 -12.80 1.10
N LYS A 296 -10.09 -12.37 1.35
CA LYS A 296 -8.91 -12.74 0.58
C LYS A 296 -7.67 -12.72 1.48
N HIS A 297 -6.83 -13.73 1.35
CA HIS A 297 -5.53 -13.76 2.00
C HIS A 297 -4.51 -14.50 1.13
N SER A 298 -3.32 -13.93 0.94
CA SER A 298 -2.31 -14.49 0.04
C SER A 298 -1.50 -15.64 0.64
N SER A 299 -1.44 -15.72 1.98
CA SER A 299 -0.57 -16.68 2.71
C SER A 299 -1.37 -17.72 3.50
N VAL A 300 -2.60 -17.43 3.88
CA VAL A 300 -3.47 -18.44 4.49
C VAL A 300 -3.99 -19.32 3.35
N VAL A 301 -3.48 -20.53 3.28
CA VAL A 301 -4.13 -21.58 2.48
C VAL A 301 -5.49 -21.75 3.12
N CYS A 302 -6.51 -21.14 2.48
CA CYS A 302 -7.87 -21.56 2.70
C CYS A 302 -7.89 -23.01 2.24
N LEU A 303 -7.72 -23.96 3.15
CA LEU A 303 -8.12 -25.33 2.93
C LEU A 303 -9.64 -25.26 2.78
N CYS A 304 -10.06 -24.88 1.57
CA CYS A 304 -11.44 -24.99 1.12
C CYS A 304 -11.81 -26.47 1.04
N LEU A 305 -12.03 -27.04 2.20
CA LEU A 305 -12.96 -28.13 2.33
C LEU A 305 -14.34 -27.47 2.42
N SER A 306 -14.96 -27.37 1.24
CA SER A 306 -16.41 -27.29 1.02
C SER A 306 -17.20 -26.58 2.13
N THR A 307 -17.47 -25.35 1.91
CA THR A 307 -18.65 -24.50 2.21
C THR A 307 -18.19 -23.11 2.68
N LEU A 308 -18.62 -22.10 1.95
CA LEU A 308 -18.46 -20.66 2.27
C LEU A 308 -19.13 -20.24 3.61
N SER A 309 -19.65 -21.17 4.40
CA SER A 309 -20.33 -20.95 5.67
C SER A 309 -19.43 -21.02 6.91
N GLU A 310 -18.16 -21.43 6.79
CA GLU A 310 -17.31 -21.73 7.95
C GLU A 310 -16.06 -20.84 8.11
N MET A 311 -16.05 -19.64 7.54
CA MET A 311 -15.00 -18.68 7.84
C MET A 311 -15.16 -18.13 9.26
N PRO A 312 -14.11 -18.06 10.08
CA PRO A 312 -14.19 -17.50 11.43
C PRO A 312 -14.66 -16.05 11.35
N LYS A 313 -15.79 -15.76 11.97
CA LYS A 313 -16.35 -14.41 12.14
C LYS A 313 -16.05 -13.95 13.55
N LEU A 314 -15.30 -12.87 13.68
CA LEU A 314 -15.02 -12.25 14.97
C LEU A 314 -15.92 -11.04 15.18
N ARG A 315 -16.49 -10.91 16.38
CA ARG A 315 -17.25 -9.72 16.79
C ARG A 315 -16.34 -8.81 17.60
N LEU A 316 -16.22 -7.56 17.16
CA LEU A 316 -15.62 -6.49 17.93
C LEU A 316 -16.76 -5.77 18.67
N ILE A 317 -16.81 -5.89 19.98
CA ILE A 317 -17.72 -5.12 20.84
C ILE A 317 -16.94 -3.96 21.44
N ASP A 318 -17.54 -2.80 21.52
CA ASP A 318 -16.96 -1.52 21.95
C ASP A 318 -15.84 -1.67 22.99
N SER A 319 -14.65 -1.26 22.57
CA SER A 319 -13.37 -1.03 23.28
C SER A 319 -12.87 -1.99 24.37
N SER A 320 -13.58 -3.03 24.78
CA SER A 320 -13.12 -3.89 25.88
C SER A 320 -13.40 -5.40 25.76
N TYR A 321 -14.20 -5.89 24.83
CA TYR A 321 -14.55 -7.31 24.79
C TYR A 321 -14.59 -7.90 23.38
N LEU A 322 -13.84 -8.97 23.21
CA LEU A 322 -13.89 -9.85 22.04
C LEU A 322 -14.87 -10.98 22.34
N TYR A 323 -15.95 -11.13 21.56
CA TYR A 323 -16.85 -12.27 21.71
C TYR A 323 -16.70 -13.21 20.51
N ILE A 324 -16.32 -14.45 20.78
CA ILE A 324 -16.22 -15.54 19.79
C ILE A 324 -17.46 -16.41 19.97
N HIS A 325 -18.25 -16.62 18.92
CA HIS A 325 -19.48 -17.39 19.00
C HIS A 325 -19.18 -18.88 19.23
N PRO A 326 -19.79 -19.56 20.24
CA PRO A 326 -19.39 -20.89 20.70
C PRO A 326 -19.71 -22.05 19.75
N GLU A 327 -20.46 -21.86 18.70
CA GLU A 327 -20.94 -22.98 17.84
C GLU A 327 -19.93 -23.47 16.80
N GLN A 328 -18.73 -22.85 16.70
CA GLN A 328 -17.72 -23.24 15.71
C GLN A 328 -16.28 -23.31 16.29
N GLY A 329 -16.12 -23.97 17.42
CA GLY A 329 -14.80 -24.48 17.84
C GLY A 329 -13.72 -23.45 18.17
N ALA A 330 -14.07 -22.26 18.65
CA ALA A 330 -13.10 -21.23 19.04
C ALA A 330 -13.08 -21.02 20.56
N PHE A 331 -11.88 -20.96 21.11
CA PHE A 331 -11.63 -20.81 22.54
C PHE A 331 -12.00 -19.43 23.08
N LEU A 332 -12.66 -19.43 24.23
CA LEU A 332 -12.97 -18.25 25.03
C LEU A 332 -11.71 -17.81 25.80
N LEU A 333 -11.19 -16.63 25.54
CA LEU A 333 -10.21 -15.99 26.41
C LEU A 333 -10.89 -14.80 27.10
N LEU A 334 -11.29 -15.01 28.34
CA LEU A 334 -11.67 -13.95 29.28
C LEU A 334 -10.37 -13.43 29.92
N TYR A 335 -10.08 -12.15 29.73
CA TYR A 335 -9.13 -11.44 30.59
C TYR A 335 -9.87 -10.41 31.44
N HIS A 336 -9.60 -10.50 32.73
CA HIS A 336 -9.99 -9.53 33.76
C HIS A 336 -9.21 -8.22 33.61
#